data_9f1ee859dc5c4fbe7f66c14e011495a5
#
_entry.id   9f1ee859dc5c4fbe7f66c14e011495a5
#
_cell.length_a   1.000
_cell.length_b   1.000
_cell.length_c   1.000
_cell.angle_alpha   90.00
_cell.angle_beta   90.00
_cell.angle_gamma   90.00
#
_symmetry.space_group_name_H-M   'P 1'
#
loop_
_entity.id
_entity.type
_entity.pdbx_description
1 polymer ?
#
loop_
_entity_poly.entity_id
_entity_poly.type
_entity_poly.pdbx_seq_one_letter_code
_entity_poly.pdbx_strand_id
1 'polypeptide(L)'
;MKKIELEIVALSHSITQTHSYAVVLGEVNGLRRLPIVIGGFEAQAIAVALEKMQPSRPLTHDLMKNFMNAFAVELHEIIICDLQEGIFFSKLLCSTDNDTVEIDSRTSDAIALAVRFGCPIYTYENILESAGILMEDTETKGKKKKTKQEVVVEDERSSGNDDLKTMTLDELNTLLTEVLDNEDYIRAVAIRDEINSRKKKY
;
A
#
# COMPACT_ATOMS: atom_id res chain seq x y z
N MET A 1 23.49 -9.04 12.44
CA MET A 1 22.29 -8.40 12.97
C MET A 1 21.18 -9.43 13.06
N LYS A 2 20.30 -9.34 14.08
CA LYS A 2 19.17 -10.27 14.22
C LYS A 2 18.10 -9.90 13.21
N LYS A 3 17.74 -10.86 12.32
CA LYS A 3 16.62 -10.73 11.40
C LYS A 3 15.31 -11.01 12.13
N ILE A 4 14.27 -10.25 11.82
CA ILE A 4 12.91 -10.38 12.35
C ILE A 4 11.98 -10.51 11.16
N GLU A 5 11.16 -11.56 11.18
CA GLU A 5 10.18 -11.81 10.15
C GLU A 5 8.95 -10.92 10.33
N LEU A 6 8.48 -10.37 9.22
CA LEU A 6 7.34 -9.48 9.15
C LEU A 6 6.27 -10.04 8.22
N GLU A 7 5.02 -9.71 8.53
CA GLU A 7 3.87 -9.96 7.65
C GLU A 7 3.13 -8.65 7.36
N ILE A 8 2.42 -8.59 6.24
CA ILE A 8 1.57 -7.44 5.91
C ILE A 8 0.29 -7.54 6.73
N VAL A 9 0.08 -6.61 7.65
CA VAL A 9 -1.10 -6.54 8.50
C VAL A 9 -2.19 -5.69 7.87
N ALA A 10 -1.82 -4.56 7.26
CA ALA A 10 -2.77 -3.65 6.66
C ALA A 10 -2.15 -2.84 5.53
N LEU A 11 -3.01 -2.40 4.60
CA LEU A 11 -2.72 -1.39 3.61
C LEU A 11 -3.83 -0.34 3.70
N SER A 12 -3.49 0.87 4.11
CA SER A 12 -4.46 1.93 4.36
C SER A 12 -4.02 3.26 3.74
N HIS A 13 -4.96 4.19 3.59
CA HIS A 13 -4.61 5.56 3.22
C HIS A 13 -3.80 6.19 4.35
N SER A 14 -2.78 6.95 3.99
CA SER A 14 -2.00 7.73 4.96
C SER A 14 -2.86 8.89 5.49
N ILE A 15 -2.91 9.03 6.81
CA ILE A 15 -3.64 10.12 7.48
C ILE A 15 -2.86 11.44 7.35
N THR A 16 -1.55 11.37 7.15
CA THR A 16 -0.64 12.52 7.23
C THR A 16 -0.32 13.17 5.89
N GLN A 17 -0.54 12.48 4.79
CA GLN A 17 -0.22 12.99 3.45
C GLN A 17 -1.33 12.67 2.46
N THR A 18 -1.80 13.68 1.74
CA THR A 18 -2.73 13.53 0.61
C THR A 18 -2.09 12.66 -0.47
N HIS A 19 -2.84 11.68 -0.99
CA HIS A 19 -2.41 10.72 -2.02
C HIS A 19 -1.31 9.72 -1.61
N SER A 20 -1.02 9.58 -0.32
CA SER A 20 -0.09 8.57 0.19
C SER A 20 -0.83 7.44 0.90
N TYR A 21 -0.22 6.27 0.88
CA TYR A 21 -0.70 5.06 1.55
C TYR A 21 0.32 4.61 2.59
N ALA A 22 -0.12 3.83 3.55
CA ALA A 22 0.74 3.17 4.51
C ALA A 22 0.57 1.66 4.41
N VAL A 23 1.66 0.95 4.14
CA VAL A 23 1.75 -0.48 4.40
C VAL A 23 2.17 -0.66 5.85
N VAL A 24 1.38 -1.38 6.62
CA VAL A 24 1.70 -1.73 8.00
C VAL A 24 2.20 -3.16 8.02
N LEU A 25 3.47 -3.34 8.30
CA LEU A 25 4.09 -4.65 8.53
C LEU A 25 4.08 -4.95 10.02
N GLY A 26 3.78 -6.18 10.39
CA GLY A 26 3.79 -6.65 11.78
C GLY A 26 4.82 -7.72 12.01
N GLU A 27 5.42 -7.78 13.18
CA GLU A 27 6.22 -8.93 13.58
C GLU A 27 5.34 -10.19 13.60
N VAL A 28 5.81 -11.25 12.99
CA VAL A 28 5.13 -12.56 13.02
C VAL A 28 5.03 -13.10 14.46
N ASN A 29 6.06 -12.88 15.27
CA ASN A 29 6.14 -13.36 16.65
C ASN A 29 6.30 -12.20 17.65
N GLY A 30 5.63 -11.07 17.43
CA GLY A 30 5.74 -9.90 18.30
C GLY A 30 4.58 -8.91 18.15
N LEU A 31 4.63 -7.86 18.93
CA LEU A 31 3.58 -6.84 18.99
C LEU A 31 3.93 -5.56 18.24
N ARG A 32 5.14 -5.47 17.69
CA ARG A 32 5.57 -4.26 17.00
C ARG A 32 5.03 -4.24 15.58
N ARG A 33 4.69 -3.05 15.12
CA ARG A 33 4.22 -2.77 13.77
C ARG A 33 5.14 -1.74 13.13
N LEU A 34 5.49 -1.94 11.88
CA LEU A 34 6.33 -1.05 11.09
C LEU A 34 5.48 -0.40 9.99
N PRO A 35 5.03 0.84 10.17
CA PRO A 35 4.32 1.56 9.13
C PRO A 35 5.31 2.15 8.12
N ILE A 36 5.04 1.93 6.84
CA ILE A 36 5.85 2.42 5.72
C ILE A 36 4.96 3.20 4.77
N VAL A 37 5.26 4.48 4.62
CA VAL A 37 4.52 5.36 3.70
C VAL A 37 5.00 5.09 2.26
N ILE A 38 4.04 4.88 1.36
CA ILE A 38 4.28 4.57 -0.06
C ILE A 38 3.36 5.39 -0.96
N GLY A 39 3.70 5.50 -2.23
CA GLY A 39 2.86 6.16 -3.22
C GLY A 39 1.63 5.34 -3.62
N GLY A 40 0.66 5.99 -4.25
CA GLY A 40 -0.60 5.36 -4.65
C GLY A 40 -0.42 4.24 -5.68
N PHE A 41 0.49 4.39 -6.64
CA PHE A 41 0.76 3.36 -7.65
C PHE A 41 1.43 2.12 -7.04
N GLU A 42 2.34 2.33 -6.09
CA GLU A 42 2.99 1.26 -5.35
C GLU A 42 1.98 0.51 -4.47
N ALA A 43 1.10 1.26 -3.78
CA ALA A 43 0.02 0.68 -3.00
C ALA A 43 -0.93 -0.15 -3.86
N GLN A 44 -1.31 0.35 -5.04
CA GLN A 44 -2.14 -0.39 -5.99
C GLN A 44 -1.45 -1.68 -6.45
N ALA A 45 -0.15 -1.63 -6.73
CA ALA A 45 0.61 -2.82 -7.15
C ALA A 45 0.63 -3.89 -6.05
N ILE A 46 0.74 -3.49 -4.77
CA ILE A 46 0.69 -4.40 -3.62
C ILE A 46 -0.74 -4.93 -3.44
N ALA A 47 -1.76 -4.08 -3.47
CA ALA A 47 -3.16 -4.46 -3.29
C ALA A 47 -3.61 -5.50 -4.33
N VAL A 48 -3.31 -5.28 -5.62
CA VAL A 48 -3.62 -6.22 -6.70
C VAL A 48 -3.06 -7.62 -6.43
N ALA A 49 -1.84 -7.69 -5.87
CA ALA A 49 -1.20 -8.96 -5.54
C ALA A 49 -1.81 -9.61 -4.29
N LEU A 50 -2.09 -8.83 -3.23
CA LEU A 50 -2.72 -9.31 -2.00
C LEU A 50 -4.12 -9.88 -2.26
N GLU A 51 -4.92 -9.18 -3.06
CA GLU A 51 -6.28 -9.59 -3.44
C GLU A 51 -6.30 -10.66 -4.54
N LYS A 52 -5.12 -11.12 -5.01
CA LYS A 52 -4.96 -12.11 -6.09
C LYS A 52 -5.74 -11.74 -7.35
N MET A 53 -5.87 -10.46 -7.62
CA MET A 53 -6.51 -9.95 -8.82
C MET A 53 -5.68 -10.28 -10.05
N GLN A 54 -6.36 -10.61 -11.16
CA GLN A 54 -5.71 -10.88 -12.45
C GLN A 54 -6.01 -9.75 -13.43
N PRO A 55 -5.11 -8.79 -13.60
CA PRO A 55 -5.27 -7.76 -14.61
C PRO A 55 -5.19 -8.38 -16.02
N SER A 56 -5.88 -7.77 -17.00
CA SER A 56 -5.90 -8.25 -18.39
C SER A 56 -4.51 -8.28 -19.05
N ARG A 57 -3.58 -7.47 -18.55
CA ARG A 57 -2.17 -7.44 -18.95
C ARG A 57 -1.28 -7.40 -17.71
N PRO A 58 -0.08 -8.03 -17.76
CA PRO A 58 0.85 -8.00 -16.63
C PRO A 58 1.22 -6.56 -16.24
N LEU A 59 1.16 -6.25 -14.95
CA LEU A 59 1.72 -5.03 -14.38
C LEU A 59 3.26 -5.15 -14.33
N THR A 60 3.95 -4.06 -13.99
CA THR A 60 5.43 -4.02 -13.95
C THR A 60 6.02 -5.11 -13.05
N HIS A 61 5.46 -5.31 -11.85
CA HIS A 61 5.95 -6.34 -10.94
C HIS A 61 5.60 -7.77 -11.42
N ASP A 62 4.50 -7.95 -12.16
CA ASP A 62 4.16 -9.23 -12.78
C ASP A 62 5.13 -9.54 -13.93
N LEU A 63 5.47 -8.51 -14.73
CA LEU A 63 6.49 -8.62 -15.77
C LEU A 63 7.85 -8.98 -15.16
N MET A 64 8.23 -8.33 -14.07
CA MET A 64 9.49 -8.62 -13.36
C MET A 64 9.51 -10.06 -12.85
N LYS A 65 8.43 -10.54 -12.23
CA LYS A 65 8.31 -11.94 -11.82
C LYS A 65 8.44 -12.90 -12.99
N ASN A 66 7.75 -12.62 -14.10
CA ASN A 66 7.83 -13.47 -15.31
C ASN A 66 9.24 -13.49 -15.90
N PHE A 67 9.93 -12.33 -15.90
CA PHE A 67 11.33 -12.24 -16.33
C PHE A 67 12.24 -13.09 -15.43
N MET A 68 12.13 -12.94 -14.12
CA MET A 68 12.92 -13.73 -13.17
C MET A 68 12.69 -15.22 -13.36
N ASN A 69 11.44 -15.66 -13.49
CA ASN A 69 11.11 -17.06 -13.75
C ASN A 69 11.66 -17.57 -15.10
N ALA A 70 11.62 -16.74 -16.14
CA ALA A 70 12.13 -17.12 -17.47
C ALA A 70 13.65 -17.34 -17.50
N PHE A 71 14.37 -16.68 -16.59
CA PHE A 71 15.83 -16.78 -16.46
C PHE A 71 16.27 -17.61 -15.25
N ALA A 72 15.38 -18.41 -14.68
CA ALA A 72 15.64 -19.25 -13.50
C ALA A 72 16.25 -18.47 -12.31
N VAL A 73 15.75 -17.25 -12.08
CA VAL A 73 16.11 -16.45 -10.92
C VAL A 73 15.06 -16.65 -9.84
N GLU A 74 15.46 -17.16 -8.68
CA GLU A 74 14.60 -17.36 -7.52
C GLU A 74 14.73 -16.20 -6.53
N LEU A 75 13.61 -15.63 -6.09
CA LEU A 75 13.57 -14.68 -4.99
C LEU A 75 13.27 -15.41 -3.68
N HIS A 76 14.27 -15.48 -2.80
CA HIS A 76 14.16 -16.21 -1.54
C HIS A 76 13.53 -15.41 -0.41
N GLU A 77 13.92 -14.16 -0.28
CA GLU A 77 13.45 -13.27 0.77
C GLU A 77 13.67 -11.80 0.36
N ILE A 78 12.96 -10.90 1.01
CA ILE A 78 13.30 -9.49 0.99
C ILE A 78 13.70 -9.02 2.39
N ILE A 79 14.60 -8.06 2.45
CA ILE A 79 15.10 -7.53 3.71
C ILE A 79 15.00 -6.01 3.67
N ILE A 80 14.21 -5.43 4.58
CA ILE A 80 14.24 -4.00 4.87
C ILE A 80 15.49 -3.80 5.73
N CYS A 81 16.55 -3.24 5.14
CA CYS A 81 17.89 -3.31 5.69
C CYS A 81 18.40 -2.02 6.29
N ASP A 82 17.80 -0.88 5.97
CA ASP A 82 18.25 0.42 6.49
C ASP A 82 17.08 1.43 6.55
N LEU A 83 17.29 2.48 7.35
CA LEU A 83 16.39 3.62 7.49
C LEU A 83 17.25 4.90 7.59
N GLN A 84 17.21 5.73 6.57
CA GLN A 84 17.95 6.98 6.50
C GLN A 84 16.98 8.13 6.20
N GLU A 85 16.97 9.15 7.04
CA GLU A 85 16.14 10.36 6.87
C GLU A 85 14.64 10.05 6.58
N GLY A 86 14.12 8.98 7.21
CA GLY A 86 12.72 8.54 7.03
C GLY A 86 12.48 7.69 5.78
N ILE A 87 13.52 7.38 5.00
CA ILE A 87 13.45 6.52 3.81
C ILE A 87 13.95 5.12 4.17
N PHE A 88 13.10 4.13 3.92
CA PHE A 88 13.45 2.72 4.09
C PHE A 88 14.16 2.18 2.85
N PHE A 89 15.25 1.48 3.07
CA PHE A 89 16.02 0.77 2.04
C PHE A 89 15.78 -0.73 2.16
N SER A 90 15.70 -1.40 1.03
CA SER A 90 15.44 -2.84 0.98
C SER A 90 16.33 -3.55 -0.02
N LYS A 91 16.53 -4.83 0.21
CA LYS A 91 17.27 -5.71 -0.67
C LYS A 91 16.43 -6.93 -1.00
N LEU A 92 16.56 -7.40 -2.24
CA LEU A 92 16.07 -8.69 -2.70
C LEU A 92 17.21 -9.69 -2.60
N LEU A 93 16.99 -10.81 -1.93
CA LEU A 93 17.95 -11.92 -1.93
C LEU A 93 17.53 -12.91 -3.02
N CYS A 94 18.25 -12.89 -4.12
CA CYS A 94 17.99 -13.72 -5.28
C CYS A 94 19.08 -14.76 -5.49
N SER A 95 18.74 -15.90 -6.09
CA SER A 95 19.74 -16.85 -6.58
C SER A 95 19.46 -17.27 -8.00
N THR A 96 20.53 -17.68 -8.66
CA THR A 96 20.55 -18.45 -9.90
C THR A 96 21.23 -19.79 -9.63
N ASP A 97 21.33 -20.66 -10.62
CA ASP A 97 22.04 -21.94 -10.49
C ASP A 97 23.49 -21.80 -10.01
N ASN A 98 24.11 -20.65 -10.22
CA ASN A 98 25.54 -20.45 -9.99
C ASN A 98 25.84 -19.54 -8.80
N ASP A 99 24.98 -18.56 -8.48
CA ASP A 99 25.30 -17.51 -7.51
C ASP A 99 24.06 -17.02 -6.75
N THR A 100 24.32 -16.50 -5.52
CA THR A 100 23.33 -15.74 -4.75
C THR A 100 23.72 -14.26 -4.77
N VAL A 101 22.74 -13.39 -5.09
CA VAL A 101 22.96 -11.96 -5.29
C VAL A 101 21.97 -11.17 -4.45
N GLU A 102 22.46 -10.12 -3.80
CA GLU A 102 21.64 -9.08 -3.18
C GLU A 102 21.40 -7.94 -4.17
N ILE A 103 20.14 -7.61 -4.41
CA ILE A 103 19.76 -6.54 -5.33
C ILE A 103 19.10 -5.42 -4.50
N ASP A 104 19.63 -4.20 -4.62
CA ASP A 104 19.04 -3.01 -4.02
C ASP A 104 17.67 -2.71 -4.63
N SER A 105 16.72 -2.31 -3.80
CA SER A 105 15.34 -2.07 -4.21
C SER A 105 14.66 -1.06 -3.30
N ARG A 106 13.72 -0.29 -3.86
CA ARG A 106 12.79 0.46 -3.02
C ARG A 106 11.94 -0.51 -2.21
N THR A 107 11.62 -0.15 -0.97
CA THR A 107 10.87 -1.03 -0.06
C THR A 107 9.48 -1.39 -0.61
N SER A 108 8.80 -0.46 -1.28
CA SER A 108 7.51 -0.73 -1.93
C SER A 108 7.59 -1.78 -3.03
N ASP A 109 8.65 -1.73 -3.87
CA ASP A 109 8.86 -2.71 -4.94
C ASP A 109 9.23 -4.09 -4.38
N ALA A 110 10.09 -4.11 -3.36
CA ALA A 110 10.44 -5.32 -2.65
C ALA A 110 9.20 -6.02 -2.07
N ILE A 111 8.34 -5.27 -1.36
CA ILE A 111 7.07 -5.80 -0.81
C ILE A 111 6.16 -6.31 -1.93
N ALA A 112 5.99 -5.55 -3.02
CA ALA A 112 5.16 -5.94 -4.16
C ALA A 112 5.63 -7.23 -4.83
N LEU A 113 6.96 -7.46 -4.88
CA LEU A 113 7.56 -8.70 -5.36
C LEU A 113 7.41 -9.83 -4.35
N ALA A 114 7.65 -9.56 -3.05
CA ALA A 114 7.52 -10.57 -2.00
C ALA A 114 6.12 -11.21 -2.00
N VAL A 115 5.07 -10.39 -2.08
CA VAL A 115 3.69 -10.88 -2.17
C VAL A 115 3.47 -11.77 -3.39
N ARG A 116 4.04 -11.40 -4.55
CA ARG A 116 3.89 -12.17 -5.80
C ARG A 116 4.64 -13.49 -5.79
N PHE A 117 5.82 -13.52 -5.20
CA PHE A 117 6.64 -14.73 -5.08
C PHE A 117 6.20 -15.60 -3.89
N GLY A 118 5.50 -15.03 -2.90
CA GLY A 118 5.17 -15.70 -1.64
C GLY A 118 6.39 -15.94 -0.77
N CYS A 119 7.41 -15.08 -0.88
CA CYS A 119 8.62 -15.17 -0.06
C CYS A 119 8.51 -14.32 1.20
N PRO A 120 9.27 -14.66 2.27
CA PRO A 120 9.23 -13.95 3.53
C PRO A 120 9.80 -12.53 3.43
N ILE A 121 9.30 -11.65 4.30
CA ILE A 121 9.74 -10.27 4.48
C ILE A 121 10.49 -10.20 5.80
N TYR A 122 11.70 -9.66 5.80
CA TYR A 122 12.49 -9.47 7.01
C TYR A 122 12.88 -8.01 7.21
N THR A 123 13.17 -7.67 8.45
CA THR A 123 13.88 -6.46 8.84
C THR A 123 14.91 -6.77 9.92
N TYR A 124 15.68 -5.75 10.32
CA TYR A 124 16.61 -5.86 11.44
C TYR A 124 16.04 -5.22 12.71
N GLU A 125 16.50 -5.71 13.87
CA GLU A 125 16.06 -5.25 15.20
C GLU A 125 16.16 -3.71 15.34
N ASN A 126 17.28 -3.13 14.93
CA ASN A 126 17.53 -1.68 15.02
C ASN A 126 16.52 -0.83 14.23
N ILE A 127 15.95 -1.36 13.15
CA ILE A 127 14.93 -0.64 12.37
C ILE A 127 13.60 -0.66 13.11
N LEU A 128 13.24 -1.81 13.70
CA LEU A 128 12.04 -1.89 14.54
C LEU A 128 12.15 -1.08 15.83
N GLU A 129 13.34 -0.95 16.40
CA GLU A 129 13.59 -0.06 17.56
C GLU A 129 13.44 1.41 17.16
N SER A 130 13.86 1.78 15.93
CA SER A 130 13.85 3.17 15.47
C SER A 130 12.51 3.62 14.94
N ALA A 131 11.76 2.77 14.24
CA ALA A 131 10.54 3.12 13.52
C ALA A 131 9.33 2.23 13.86
N GLY A 132 9.52 1.21 14.69
CA GLY A 132 8.44 0.32 15.11
C GLY A 132 7.53 0.97 16.15
N ILE A 133 6.24 0.67 16.06
CA ILE A 133 5.20 1.11 16.99
C ILE A 133 4.67 -0.12 17.72
N LEU A 134 4.63 -0.07 19.06
CA LEU A 134 3.96 -1.10 19.84
C LEU A 134 2.45 -0.92 19.73
N MET A 135 1.76 -1.96 19.29
CA MET A 135 0.29 -2.01 19.40
C MET A 135 -0.05 -2.75 20.69
N GLU A 136 -0.62 -2.03 21.66
CA GLU A 136 -1.26 -2.68 22.81
C GLU A 136 -2.49 -3.44 22.28
N ASP A 137 -2.57 -4.75 22.56
CA ASP A 137 -3.75 -5.54 22.29
C ASP A 137 -4.92 -4.97 23.11
N THR A 138 -5.78 -4.21 22.46
CA THR A 138 -7.08 -3.81 23.02
C THR A 138 -8.10 -4.95 22.88
N GLU A 139 -7.72 -6.15 23.31
CA GLU A 139 -8.69 -7.20 23.64
C GLU A 139 -8.63 -7.47 25.14
N THR A 140 -9.58 -6.96 25.80
CA THR A 140 -10.30 -7.29 27.04
C THR A 140 -10.35 -6.17 28.05
N LYS A 141 -11.45 -5.49 28.10
CA LYS A 141 -12.33 -5.26 29.26
C LYS A 141 -13.10 -3.95 29.07
N GLY A 142 -14.36 -4.13 28.72
CA GLY A 142 -15.33 -3.05 28.91
C GLY A 142 -15.35 -2.62 30.37
N LYS A 143 -14.99 -1.35 30.59
CA LYS A 143 -15.60 -0.50 31.63
C LYS A 143 -15.24 0.95 31.36
N LYS A 144 -16.29 1.73 31.21
CA LYS A 144 -16.37 3.17 31.05
C LYS A 144 -15.38 3.95 31.92
N LYS A 145 -14.59 4.85 31.29
CA LYS A 145 -14.39 6.18 31.85
C LYS A 145 -14.29 7.19 30.69
N LYS A 146 -15.30 8.04 30.63
CA LYS A 146 -15.34 9.23 29.79
C LYS A 146 -14.25 10.17 30.28
N THR A 147 -13.32 10.53 29.40
CA THR A 147 -12.67 11.83 29.48
C THR A 147 -12.68 12.40 28.07
N LYS A 148 -13.53 13.43 27.92
CA LYS A 148 -13.62 14.25 26.72
C LYS A 148 -12.29 14.98 26.53
N GLN A 149 -11.63 14.74 25.42
CA GLN A 149 -10.90 15.79 24.72
C GLN A 149 -11.38 15.73 23.28
N GLU A 150 -12.26 16.66 22.96
CA GLU A 150 -12.70 16.96 21.62
C GLU A 150 -11.50 17.52 20.85
N VAL A 151 -10.87 16.68 20.02
CA VAL A 151 -10.15 17.18 18.86
C VAL A 151 -11.18 17.22 17.75
N VAL A 152 -11.67 18.40 17.46
CA VAL A 152 -12.47 18.68 16.27
C VAL A 152 -11.55 18.46 15.09
N VAL A 153 -11.66 17.29 14.47
CA VAL A 153 -11.14 17.05 13.12
C VAL A 153 -12.34 17.24 12.20
N GLU A 154 -12.42 18.38 11.58
CA GLU A 154 -13.35 18.61 10.49
C GLU A 154 -13.11 17.57 9.40
N ASP A 155 -14.10 16.73 9.22
CA ASP A 155 -14.13 15.64 8.25
C ASP A 155 -14.50 16.23 6.88
N GLU A 156 -13.51 16.77 6.16
CA GLU A 156 -13.71 17.25 4.76
C GLU A 156 -13.79 16.12 3.73
N ARG A 157 -14.11 14.88 4.13
CA ARG A 157 -14.13 13.72 3.22
C ARG A 157 -15.50 13.18 2.87
N SER A 158 -16.58 13.73 3.37
CA SER A 158 -17.94 13.31 2.97
C SER A 158 -18.56 14.17 1.87
N SER A 159 -18.01 15.33 1.52
CA SER A 159 -18.64 16.23 0.54
C SER A 159 -18.40 15.85 -0.94
N GLY A 160 -17.36 15.08 -1.26
CA GLY A 160 -17.01 14.82 -2.66
C GLY A 160 -17.88 13.79 -3.40
N ASN A 161 -18.50 12.85 -2.72
CA ASN A 161 -19.33 11.79 -3.37
C ASN A 161 -20.83 12.09 -3.34
N ASP A 162 -21.30 12.87 -2.38
CA ASP A 162 -22.70 13.27 -2.32
C ASP A 162 -23.00 14.38 -3.33
N ASP A 163 -22.04 15.24 -3.66
CA ASP A 163 -22.18 16.27 -4.67
C ASP A 163 -22.33 15.69 -6.09
N LEU A 164 -21.65 14.61 -6.44
CA LEU A 164 -21.76 13.97 -7.75
C LEU A 164 -23.15 13.45 -8.06
N LYS A 165 -23.89 12.98 -7.06
CA LYS A 165 -25.25 12.47 -7.21
C LYS A 165 -26.29 13.58 -7.46
N THR A 166 -25.99 14.80 -7.08
CA THR A 166 -26.86 15.97 -7.26
C THR A 166 -26.64 16.69 -8.58
N MET A 167 -25.49 16.51 -9.22
CA MET A 167 -25.10 17.14 -10.49
C MET A 167 -25.84 16.55 -11.68
N THR A 168 -26.09 17.35 -12.70
CA THR A 168 -26.64 16.91 -13.98
C THR A 168 -25.60 16.17 -14.82
N LEU A 169 -26.03 15.42 -15.85
CA LEU A 169 -25.10 14.71 -16.75
C LEU A 169 -24.16 15.68 -17.48
N ASP A 170 -24.61 16.86 -17.82
CA ASP A 170 -23.78 17.87 -18.50
C ASP A 170 -22.74 18.47 -17.56
N GLU A 171 -23.10 18.73 -16.31
CA GLU A 171 -22.17 19.17 -15.26
C GLU A 171 -21.12 18.10 -14.96
N LEU A 172 -21.52 16.83 -14.88
CA LEU A 172 -20.59 15.72 -14.68
C LEU A 172 -19.60 15.56 -15.84
N ASN A 173 -20.04 15.73 -17.09
CA ASN A 173 -19.16 15.69 -18.25
C ASN A 173 -18.16 16.87 -18.27
N THR A 174 -18.61 18.07 -17.90
CA THR A 174 -17.74 19.25 -17.78
C THR A 174 -16.71 19.04 -16.69
N LEU A 175 -17.13 18.58 -15.51
CA LEU A 175 -16.27 18.28 -14.39
C LEU A 175 -15.26 17.15 -14.73
N LEU A 176 -15.70 16.13 -15.49
CA LEU A 176 -14.79 15.07 -15.95
C LEU A 176 -13.66 15.62 -16.82
N THR A 177 -13.97 16.56 -17.71
CA THR A 177 -12.95 17.16 -18.57
C THR A 177 -11.96 18.00 -17.75
N GLU A 178 -12.46 18.81 -16.82
CA GLU A 178 -11.62 19.63 -15.94
C GLU A 178 -10.69 18.78 -15.05
N VAL A 179 -11.22 17.68 -14.51
CA VAL A 179 -10.46 16.76 -13.65
C VAL A 179 -9.41 15.98 -14.45
N LEU A 180 -9.68 15.66 -15.73
CA LEU A 180 -8.72 15.05 -16.63
C LEU A 180 -7.59 16.01 -17.03
N ASP A 181 -7.92 17.28 -17.25
CA ASP A 181 -6.93 18.32 -17.56
C ASP A 181 -5.99 18.60 -16.37
N ASN A 182 -6.47 18.36 -15.15
CA ASN A 182 -5.69 18.45 -13.91
C ASN A 182 -5.00 17.12 -13.53
N GLU A 183 -5.04 16.10 -14.39
CA GLU A 183 -4.45 14.76 -14.17
C GLU A 183 -4.96 14.04 -12.91
N ASP A 184 -6.11 14.43 -12.33
CA ASP A 184 -6.74 13.75 -11.20
C ASP A 184 -7.57 12.54 -11.66
N TYR A 185 -6.88 11.49 -12.07
CA TYR A 185 -7.49 10.28 -12.61
C TYR A 185 -8.38 9.53 -11.59
N ILE A 186 -8.14 9.69 -10.29
CA ILE A 186 -8.94 9.03 -9.25
C ILE A 186 -10.33 9.63 -9.23
N ARG A 187 -10.42 10.95 -9.23
CA ARG A 187 -11.70 11.67 -9.28
C ARG A 187 -12.39 11.50 -10.63
N ALA A 188 -11.64 11.44 -11.72
CA ALA A 188 -12.15 11.15 -13.05
C ALA A 188 -12.85 9.79 -13.14
N VAL A 189 -12.31 8.74 -12.50
CA VAL A 189 -12.93 7.41 -12.42
C VAL A 189 -14.25 7.47 -11.67
N ALA A 190 -14.32 8.14 -10.52
CA ALA A 190 -15.55 8.25 -9.74
C ALA A 190 -16.68 8.98 -10.52
N ILE A 191 -16.34 10.07 -11.22
CA ILE A 191 -17.26 10.84 -12.07
C ILE A 191 -17.75 9.98 -13.24
N ARG A 192 -16.83 9.30 -13.94
CA ARG A 192 -17.18 8.40 -15.05
C ARG A 192 -18.12 7.27 -14.61
N ASP A 193 -17.88 6.68 -13.46
CA ASP A 193 -18.69 5.58 -12.95
C ASP A 193 -20.09 6.06 -12.57
N GLU A 194 -20.24 7.27 -12.03
CA GLU A 194 -21.55 7.90 -11.79
C GLU A 194 -22.30 8.17 -13.12
N ILE A 195 -21.61 8.71 -14.14
CA ILE A 195 -22.18 8.92 -15.48
C ILE A 195 -22.67 7.60 -16.07
N ASN A 196 -21.87 6.52 -15.98
CA ASN A 196 -22.22 5.20 -16.51
C ASN A 196 -23.38 4.55 -15.74
N SER A 197 -23.46 4.77 -14.42
CA SER A 197 -24.56 4.25 -13.61
C SER A 197 -25.90 4.86 -14.02
N ARG A 198 -25.92 6.14 -14.40
CA ARG A 198 -27.11 6.84 -14.87
C ARG A 198 -27.52 6.44 -16.27
N LYS A 199 -26.56 6.22 -17.18
CA LYS A 199 -26.83 5.73 -18.54
C LYS A 199 -27.41 4.33 -18.59
N LYS A 200 -27.17 3.48 -17.58
CA LYS A 200 -27.75 2.12 -17.49
C LYS A 200 -29.17 2.10 -16.93
N LYS A 201 -29.67 3.20 -16.39
CA LYS A 201 -31.04 3.30 -15.84
C LYS A 201 -32.05 3.79 -16.85
N TYR A 202 -31.63 4.12 -18.06
CA TYR A 202 -32.47 4.45 -19.20
C TYR A 202 -32.26 3.40 -20.31
#